data_c51cce61be6fb8efe480bb5a57ef4e5d
#
_entry.id   c51cce61be6fb8efe480bb5a57ef4e5d
#
_cell.length_a   1.000
_cell.length_b   1.000
_cell.length_c   1.000
_cell.angle_alpha   90.00
_cell.angle_beta   90.00
_cell.angle_gamma   90.00
#
_symmetry.space_group_name_H-M   'P 1'
#
loop_
_entity.id
_entity.type
_entity.pdbx_description
1 polymer ?
#
loop_
_entity_poly.entity_id
_entity_poly.type
_entity_poly.pdbx_seq_one_letter_code
_entity_poly.pdbx_strand_id
1 'polypeptide(L)'
;MILAVDIGNTTVSFGVLRGKRVIQVYATDIRGSQTRLCLEFKKILGRIKKKFPNMDRAILCSVVPEVLNACEKAISQHLKIETMVIGRDVKVPMKNNYRNPRQVGQDRLVCAYAAKCFYGQPAIVIDFGTATTFDVISRRGSYEGGIIVSGIRLSVESLFQKTALLPKISTIKGPRTLIGKDTQESILSGIFFGYGTMCCGLIEQIARKIKGKPKVVVTGGYTQLMNRFISKKNTKVDKDLVFKGMGLLAKKLISL
;
A
#
# COMPACT_ATOMS: atom_id res chain seq x y z
N MET A 1 -12.22 16.46 10.10
CA MET A 1 -11.47 15.18 9.92
C MET A 1 -11.68 14.67 8.51
N ILE A 2 -10.75 13.87 7.98
CA ILE A 2 -10.80 13.37 6.59
C ILE A 2 -10.91 11.86 6.62
N LEU A 3 -11.80 11.29 5.78
CA LEU A 3 -11.84 9.87 5.48
C LEU A 3 -10.94 9.61 4.25
N ALA A 4 -9.88 8.82 4.43
CA ALA A 4 -9.05 8.35 3.32
C ALA A 4 -9.40 6.89 3.04
N VAL A 5 -9.70 6.56 1.78
CA VAL A 5 -10.05 5.18 1.41
C VAL A 5 -9.08 4.69 0.33
N ASP A 6 -8.34 3.67 0.67
CA ASP A 6 -7.42 2.98 -0.24
C ASP A 6 -8.06 1.69 -0.74
N ILE A 7 -8.27 1.60 -2.05
CA ILE A 7 -8.95 0.49 -2.73
C ILE A 7 -7.93 -0.26 -3.57
N GLY A 8 -7.34 -1.29 -2.96
CA GLY A 8 -6.43 -2.23 -3.62
C GLY A 8 -7.16 -3.43 -4.23
N ASN A 9 -6.42 -4.32 -4.90
CA ASN A 9 -6.98 -5.52 -5.55
C ASN A 9 -7.52 -6.59 -4.58
N THR A 10 -7.18 -6.53 -3.30
CA THR A 10 -7.57 -7.56 -2.32
C THR A 10 -8.34 -6.96 -1.16
N THR A 11 -8.10 -5.70 -0.84
CA THR A 11 -8.59 -5.07 0.39
C THR A 11 -8.99 -3.64 0.13
N VAL A 12 -10.09 -3.20 0.76
CA VAL A 12 -10.44 -1.78 0.89
C VAL A 12 -10.14 -1.37 2.33
N SER A 13 -9.32 -0.33 2.48
CA SER A 13 -8.91 0.21 3.78
C SER A 13 -9.43 1.63 3.97
N PHE A 14 -10.09 1.88 5.11
CA PHE A 14 -10.69 3.15 5.48
C PHE A 14 -9.89 3.76 6.62
N GLY A 15 -9.12 4.81 6.34
CA GLY A 15 -8.33 5.55 7.31
C GLY A 15 -9.00 6.84 7.75
N VAL A 16 -9.19 7.03 9.05
CA VAL A 16 -9.66 8.30 9.61
C VAL A 16 -8.44 9.15 9.96
N LEU A 17 -8.37 10.36 9.38
CA LEU A 17 -7.24 11.27 9.50
C LEU A 17 -7.62 12.53 10.28
N ARG A 18 -6.70 12.94 11.18
CA ARG A 18 -6.72 14.28 11.80
C ARG A 18 -5.39 14.97 11.49
N GLY A 19 -5.43 15.91 10.56
CA GLY A 19 -4.22 16.54 10.06
C GLY A 19 -3.32 15.53 9.32
N LYS A 20 -2.09 15.32 9.83
CA LYS A 20 -1.13 14.36 9.29
C LYS A 20 -1.16 13.00 9.98
N ARG A 21 -2.01 12.84 11.01
CA ARG A 21 -2.07 11.61 11.82
C ARG A 21 -3.20 10.70 11.35
N VAL A 22 -2.90 9.43 11.21
CA VAL A 22 -3.89 8.36 11.06
C VAL A 22 -4.38 7.99 12.45
N ILE A 23 -5.66 8.18 12.71
CA ILE A 23 -6.29 7.94 14.02
C ILE A 23 -6.76 6.51 14.13
N GLN A 24 -7.39 6.00 13.06
CA GLN A 24 -7.96 4.66 13.03
C GLN A 24 -7.99 4.16 11.59
N VAL A 25 -7.77 2.87 11.40
CA VAL A 25 -7.95 2.19 10.12
C VAL A 25 -8.92 1.03 10.30
N TYR A 26 -9.85 0.89 9.37
CA TYR A 26 -10.73 -0.26 9.20
C TYR A 26 -10.44 -0.87 7.84
N ALA A 27 -10.57 -2.18 7.70
CA ALA A 27 -10.32 -2.84 6.43
C ALA A 27 -11.34 -3.96 6.19
N THR A 28 -11.62 -4.22 4.92
CA THR A 28 -12.42 -5.36 4.47
C THR A 28 -11.83 -5.96 3.22
N ASP A 29 -11.99 -7.28 3.06
CA ASP A 29 -11.60 -8.01 1.86
C ASP A 29 -12.61 -7.71 0.74
N ILE A 30 -12.14 -7.48 -0.49
CA ILE A 30 -13.01 -7.23 -1.65
C ILE A 30 -13.49 -8.53 -2.32
N ARG A 31 -12.94 -9.67 -1.95
CA ARG A 31 -13.34 -10.96 -2.52
C ARG A 31 -14.73 -11.37 -2.05
N GLY A 32 -15.55 -11.82 -2.97
CA GLY A 32 -16.94 -12.23 -2.70
C GLY A 32 -17.95 -11.48 -3.55
N SER A 33 -19.24 -11.57 -3.19
CA SER A 33 -20.30 -10.89 -3.92
C SER A 33 -20.31 -9.38 -3.68
N GLN A 34 -20.75 -8.62 -4.66
CA GLN A 34 -20.96 -7.17 -4.55
C GLN A 34 -21.90 -6.81 -3.39
N THR A 35 -22.94 -7.63 -3.15
CA THR A 35 -23.87 -7.45 -2.03
C THR A 35 -23.15 -7.51 -0.69
N ARG A 36 -22.26 -8.52 -0.50
CA ARG A 36 -21.46 -8.65 0.73
C ARG A 36 -20.58 -7.41 0.92
N LEU A 37 -19.91 -6.96 -0.13
CA LEU A 37 -19.03 -5.79 -0.06
C LEU A 37 -19.81 -4.53 0.34
N CYS A 38 -20.98 -4.29 -0.24
CA CYS A 38 -21.85 -3.16 0.14
C CYS A 38 -22.28 -3.23 1.61
N LEU A 39 -22.61 -4.42 2.13
CA LEU A 39 -22.93 -4.60 3.54
C LEU A 39 -21.74 -4.28 4.46
N GLU A 40 -20.54 -4.73 4.11
CA GLU A 40 -19.33 -4.41 4.87
C GLU A 40 -19.02 -2.90 4.85
N PHE A 41 -19.17 -2.23 3.70
CA PHE A 41 -19.04 -0.77 3.62
C PHE A 41 -20.04 -0.06 4.55
N LYS A 42 -21.30 -0.47 4.52
CA LYS A 42 -22.34 0.08 5.41
C LYS A 42 -21.97 -0.10 6.89
N LYS A 43 -21.50 -1.27 7.30
CA LYS A 43 -21.06 -1.53 8.68
C LYS A 43 -19.87 -0.66 9.08
N ILE A 44 -18.84 -0.57 8.22
CA ILE A 44 -17.63 0.22 8.50
C ILE A 44 -17.98 1.70 8.57
N LEU A 45 -18.70 2.22 7.59
CA LEU A 45 -19.10 3.63 7.53
C LEU A 45 -20.02 4.01 8.69
N GLY A 46 -20.91 3.12 9.11
CA GLY A 46 -21.74 3.30 10.30
C GLY A 46 -20.92 3.42 11.59
N ARG A 47 -19.89 2.56 11.77
CA ARG A 47 -18.95 2.66 12.90
C ARG A 47 -18.16 3.96 12.87
N ILE A 48 -17.68 4.36 11.67
CA ILE A 48 -16.94 5.61 11.48
C ILE A 48 -17.83 6.80 11.84
N LYS A 49 -19.06 6.87 11.32
CA LYS A 49 -20.02 7.94 11.61
C LYS A 49 -20.30 8.09 13.10
N LYS A 50 -20.53 6.94 13.80
CA LYS A 50 -20.79 6.94 15.24
C LYS A 50 -19.59 7.46 16.05
N LYS A 51 -18.37 7.05 15.70
CA LYS A 51 -17.16 7.38 16.46
C LYS A 51 -16.56 8.75 16.07
N PHE A 52 -16.76 9.16 14.83
CA PHE A 52 -16.19 10.38 14.24
C PHE A 52 -17.27 11.16 13.49
N PRO A 53 -18.22 11.82 14.19
CA PRO A 53 -19.37 12.48 13.56
C PRO A 53 -18.99 13.67 12.66
N ASN A 54 -17.86 14.33 12.95
CA ASN A 54 -17.42 15.54 12.26
C ASN A 54 -16.39 15.18 11.16
N MET A 55 -16.86 14.49 10.11
CA MET A 55 -16.08 14.23 8.90
C MET A 55 -16.39 15.32 7.87
N ASP A 56 -15.34 15.91 7.31
CA ASP A 56 -15.50 17.05 6.39
C ASP A 56 -15.63 16.58 4.94
N ARG A 57 -14.81 15.58 4.56
CA ARG A 57 -14.75 15.04 3.20
C ARG A 57 -14.07 13.67 3.17
N ALA A 58 -14.18 13.01 2.02
CA ALA A 58 -13.45 11.78 1.75
C ALA A 58 -12.48 11.96 0.59
N ILE A 59 -11.31 11.30 0.67
CA ILE A 59 -10.36 11.16 -0.43
C ILE A 59 -10.13 9.69 -0.72
N LEU A 60 -10.25 9.30 -1.98
CA LEU A 60 -10.19 7.91 -2.43
C LEU A 60 -8.99 7.72 -3.37
N CYS A 61 -8.27 6.62 -3.14
CA CYS A 61 -7.25 6.10 -4.05
C CYS A 61 -7.70 4.71 -4.49
N SER A 62 -7.73 4.42 -5.78
CA SER A 62 -8.22 3.14 -6.27
C SER A 62 -7.43 2.63 -7.46
N VAL A 63 -7.24 1.30 -7.50
CA VAL A 63 -6.79 0.54 -8.66
C VAL A 63 -7.89 -0.43 -9.17
N VAL A 64 -9.11 -0.35 -8.60
CA VAL A 64 -10.27 -1.21 -8.95
C VAL A 64 -11.51 -0.34 -9.22
N PRO A 65 -11.78 0.04 -10.48
CA PRO A 65 -12.85 0.98 -10.83
C PRO A 65 -14.25 0.58 -10.35
N GLU A 66 -14.61 -0.70 -10.44
CA GLU A 66 -15.93 -1.18 -10.02
C GLU A 66 -16.17 -1.01 -8.51
N VAL A 67 -15.15 -1.27 -7.70
CA VAL A 67 -15.20 -1.10 -6.23
C VAL A 67 -15.20 0.37 -5.87
N LEU A 68 -14.51 1.22 -6.63
CA LEU A 68 -14.49 2.67 -6.44
C LEU A 68 -15.91 3.24 -6.52
N ASN A 69 -16.67 2.94 -7.58
CA ASN A 69 -18.03 3.42 -7.76
C ASN A 69 -18.97 2.99 -6.61
N ALA A 70 -18.85 1.74 -6.16
CA ALA A 70 -19.62 1.23 -5.03
C ALA A 70 -19.26 1.96 -3.71
N CYS A 71 -17.97 2.25 -3.52
CA CYS A 71 -17.47 2.95 -2.34
C CYS A 71 -17.93 4.43 -2.31
N GLU A 72 -17.83 5.15 -3.43
CA GLU A 72 -18.32 6.54 -3.55
C GLU A 72 -19.81 6.62 -3.21
N LYS A 73 -20.63 5.73 -3.80
CA LYS A 73 -22.06 5.66 -3.52
C LYS A 73 -22.34 5.38 -2.03
N ALA A 74 -21.62 4.44 -1.43
CA ALA A 74 -21.78 4.12 -0.01
C ALA A 74 -21.42 5.32 0.89
N ILE A 75 -20.32 6.02 0.62
CA ILE A 75 -19.90 7.21 1.38
C ILE A 75 -20.94 8.31 1.28
N SER A 76 -21.40 8.64 0.06
CA SER A 76 -22.43 9.65 -0.17
C SER A 76 -23.71 9.33 0.59
N GLN A 77 -24.19 8.09 0.56
CA GLN A 77 -25.43 7.67 1.23
C GLN A 77 -25.32 7.67 2.77
N HIS A 78 -24.19 7.20 3.32
CA HIS A 78 -24.08 7.00 4.76
C HIS A 78 -23.46 8.17 5.52
N LEU A 79 -22.49 8.86 4.92
CA LEU A 79 -21.79 9.98 5.57
C LEU A 79 -22.26 11.34 5.06
N LYS A 80 -22.82 11.41 3.85
CA LYS A 80 -23.28 12.65 3.19
C LYS A 80 -22.16 13.69 3.07
N ILE A 81 -20.95 13.25 2.79
CA ILE A 81 -19.77 14.10 2.59
C ILE A 81 -19.30 14.02 1.14
N GLU A 82 -18.60 15.06 0.70
CA GLU A 82 -17.96 15.12 -0.62
C GLU A 82 -16.84 14.08 -0.73
N THR A 83 -16.74 13.45 -1.90
CA THR A 83 -15.68 12.51 -2.23
C THR A 83 -14.80 13.07 -3.35
N MET A 84 -13.48 12.89 -3.20
CA MET A 84 -12.48 13.25 -4.22
C MET A 84 -11.65 12.02 -4.56
N VAL A 85 -11.47 11.75 -5.83
CA VAL A 85 -10.71 10.59 -6.32
C VAL A 85 -9.35 11.04 -6.85
N ILE A 86 -8.30 10.43 -6.32
CA ILE A 86 -6.92 10.69 -6.78
C ILE A 86 -6.76 10.14 -8.21
N GLY A 87 -6.20 10.98 -9.08
CA GLY A 87 -6.05 10.71 -10.52
C GLY A 87 -7.20 11.25 -11.37
N ARG A 88 -8.41 11.38 -10.82
CA ARG A 88 -9.59 12.00 -11.45
C ARG A 88 -9.72 13.48 -11.03
N ASP A 89 -9.96 13.69 -9.75
CA ASP A 89 -10.25 15.01 -9.19
C ASP A 89 -9.01 15.69 -8.59
N VAL A 90 -8.07 14.90 -8.12
CA VAL A 90 -6.83 15.35 -7.46
C VAL A 90 -5.62 14.70 -8.09
N LYS A 91 -4.70 15.50 -8.59
CA LYS A 91 -3.42 15.01 -9.13
C LYS A 91 -2.36 14.97 -8.03
N VAL A 92 -1.54 13.90 -8.00
CA VAL A 92 -0.35 13.84 -7.15
C VAL A 92 0.68 14.84 -7.66
N PRO A 93 1.12 15.84 -6.85
CA PRO A 93 2.03 16.91 -7.31
C PRO A 93 3.48 16.43 -7.33
N MET A 94 3.76 15.49 -8.22
CA MET A 94 5.05 14.86 -8.42
C MET A 94 5.30 14.64 -9.91
N LYS A 95 6.48 15.06 -10.39
CA LYS A 95 6.86 14.75 -11.77
C LYS A 95 6.97 13.24 -11.92
N ASN A 96 6.29 12.68 -12.90
CA ASN A 96 6.30 11.26 -13.22
C ASN A 96 7.09 11.04 -14.51
N ASN A 97 8.27 10.42 -14.42
CA ASN A 97 9.17 10.14 -15.54
C ASN A 97 8.92 8.72 -16.13
N TYR A 98 7.81 8.08 -15.79
CA TYR A 98 7.44 6.80 -16.39
C TYR A 98 7.15 6.98 -17.88
N ARG A 99 7.51 6.02 -18.74
CA ARG A 99 7.33 6.12 -20.19
C ARG A 99 5.89 6.42 -20.57
N ASN A 100 4.93 5.74 -19.91
CA ASN A 100 3.51 6.07 -19.97
C ASN A 100 3.00 6.38 -18.55
N PRO A 101 2.93 7.66 -18.14
CA PRO A 101 2.57 8.06 -16.79
C PRO A 101 1.20 7.55 -16.31
N ARG A 102 0.26 7.30 -17.25
CA ARG A 102 -1.09 6.81 -16.93
C ARG A 102 -1.12 5.35 -16.48
N GLN A 103 -0.06 4.57 -16.75
CA GLN A 103 0.05 3.17 -16.33
C GLN A 103 0.50 3.00 -14.87
N VAL A 104 0.95 4.06 -14.22
CA VAL A 104 1.36 3.99 -12.81
C VAL A 104 0.12 4.04 -11.93
N GLY A 105 -0.04 3.04 -11.06
CA GLY A 105 -1.10 3.03 -10.05
C GLY A 105 -1.02 4.27 -9.15
N GLN A 106 -2.17 4.85 -8.85
CA GLN A 106 -2.23 6.07 -8.04
C GLN A 106 -1.73 5.83 -6.61
N ASP A 107 -1.95 4.64 -6.06
CA ASP A 107 -1.43 4.16 -4.77
C ASP A 107 0.10 4.27 -4.71
N ARG A 108 0.80 3.85 -5.76
CA ARG A 108 2.26 3.94 -5.87
C ARG A 108 2.74 5.40 -5.89
N LEU A 109 2.08 6.25 -6.68
CA LEU A 109 2.40 7.68 -6.73
C LEU A 109 2.13 8.39 -5.41
N VAL A 110 1.04 8.05 -4.73
CA VAL A 110 0.69 8.58 -3.39
C VAL A 110 1.74 8.17 -2.36
N CYS A 111 2.15 6.90 -2.34
CA CYS A 111 3.20 6.41 -1.45
C CYS A 111 4.55 7.07 -1.75
N ALA A 112 4.93 7.23 -3.03
CA ALA A 112 6.15 7.91 -3.45
C ALA A 112 6.14 9.39 -3.02
N TYR A 113 5.01 10.08 -3.21
CA TYR A 113 4.84 11.47 -2.78
C TYR A 113 4.93 11.61 -1.25
N ALA A 114 4.29 10.71 -0.51
CA ALA A 114 4.39 10.67 0.95
C ALA A 114 5.83 10.44 1.41
N ALA A 115 6.53 9.47 0.82
CA ALA A 115 7.92 9.19 1.16
C ALA A 115 8.81 10.41 0.94
N LYS A 116 8.67 11.10 -0.20
CA LYS A 116 9.36 12.36 -0.48
C LYS A 116 9.09 13.42 0.59
N CYS A 117 7.82 13.61 0.97
CA CYS A 117 7.43 14.68 1.89
C CYS A 117 7.80 14.42 3.34
N PHE A 118 7.78 13.15 3.80
CA PHE A 118 8.04 12.82 5.20
C PHE A 118 9.47 12.35 5.47
N TYR A 119 10.13 11.75 4.49
CA TYR A 119 11.46 11.12 4.65
C TYR A 119 12.54 11.75 3.79
N GLY A 120 12.15 12.57 2.81
CA GLY A 120 13.08 13.24 1.90
C GLY A 120 13.42 12.42 0.65
N GLN A 121 14.39 12.90 -0.11
CA GLN A 121 14.81 12.35 -1.39
C GLN A 121 16.34 12.31 -1.50
N PRO A 122 16.96 11.38 -2.26
CA PRO A 122 16.29 10.31 -3.01
C PRO A 122 15.67 9.27 -2.07
N ALA A 123 14.65 8.55 -2.54
CA ALA A 123 13.99 7.52 -1.74
C ALA A 123 13.60 6.29 -2.57
N ILE A 124 13.45 5.17 -1.90
CA ILE A 124 12.85 3.93 -2.42
C ILE A 124 11.69 3.58 -1.49
N VAL A 125 10.49 3.43 -2.04
CA VAL A 125 9.36 2.86 -1.29
C VAL A 125 9.26 1.39 -1.65
N ILE A 126 9.19 0.53 -0.63
CA ILE A 126 8.92 -0.90 -0.79
C ILE A 126 7.56 -1.17 -0.17
N ASP A 127 6.60 -1.57 -0.99
CA ASP A 127 5.27 -1.95 -0.52
C ASP A 127 5.10 -3.46 -0.58
N PHE A 128 4.88 -4.09 0.57
CA PHE A 128 4.57 -5.50 0.71
C PHE A 128 3.06 -5.73 0.72
N GLY A 129 2.43 -5.47 -0.41
CA GLY A 129 1.01 -5.66 -0.65
C GLY A 129 0.66 -6.98 -1.36
N THR A 130 -0.39 -6.94 -2.20
CA THR A 130 -0.78 -8.05 -3.11
C THR A 130 0.35 -8.36 -4.09
N ALA A 131 0.96 -7.33 -4.67
CA ALA A 131 2.28 -7.37 -5.28
C ALA A 131 3.29 -6.73 -4.33
N THR A 132 4.56 -7.10 -4.42
CA THR A 132 5.65 -6.33 -3.79
C THR A 132 6.19 -5.36 -4.81
N THR A 133 6.12 -4.06 -4.51
CA THR A 133 6.61 -3.01 -5.42
C THR A 133 7.80 -2.28 -4.84
N PHE A 134 8.66 -1.77 -5.74
CA PHE A 134 9.74 -0.85 -5.41
C PHE A 134 9.52 0.41 -6.23
N ASP A 135 9.27 1.53 -5.58
CA ASP A 135 9.01 2.81 -6.20
C ASP A 135 10.20 3.75 -5.97
N VAL A 136 10.76 4.27 -7.05
CA VAL A 136 12.03 5.01 -7.01
C VAL A 136 11.78 6.50 -7.16
N ILE A 137 12.26 7.27 -6.20
CA ILE A 137 12.21 8.74 -6.19
C ILE A 137 13.64 9.26 -6.35
N SER A 138 13.87 10.07 -7.39
CA SER A 138 15.17 10.66 -7.69
C SER A 138 15.58 11.73 -6.69
N ARG A 139 16.84 12.18 -6.78
CA ARG A 139 17.35 13.34 -6.03
C ARG A 139 16.58 14.63 -6.30
N ARG A 140 15.97 14.75 -7.49
CA ARG A 140 15.14 15.91 -7.87
C ARG A 140 13.69 15.78 -7.39
N GLY A 141 13.35 14.67 -6.73
CA GLY A 141 12.02 14.39 -6.20
C GLY A 141 11.00 13.98 -7.27
N SER A 142 11.46 13.49 -8.42
CA SER A 142 10.61 12.90 -9.47
C SER A 142 10.42 11.41 -9.22
N TYR A 143 9.29 10.88 -9.61
CA TYR A 143 9.05 9.44 -9.70
C TYR A 143 9.74 8.89 -10.95
N GLU A 144 10.68 7.97 -10.78
CA GLU A 144 11.51 7.45 -11.88
C GLU A 144 11.00 6.11 -12.42
N GLY A 145 10.01 5.53 -11.79
CA GLY A 145 9.52 4.19 -12.07
C GLY A 145 9.79 3.23 -10.93
N GLY A 146 9.76 1.94 -11.21
CA GLY A 146 9.94 0.96 -10.15
C GLY A 146 9.99 -0.48 -10.64
N ILE A 147 9.95 -1.40 -9.69
CA ILE A 147 9.98 -2.84 -9.90
C ILE A 147 8.71 -3.44 -9.30
N ILE A 148 8.15 -4.44 -9.92
CA ILE A 148 6.99 -5.17 -9.41
C ILE A 148 7.33 -6.66 -9.42
N VAL A 149 7.14 -7.31 -8.28
CA VAL A 149 7.24 -8.77 -8.16
C VAL A 149 5.98 -9.30 -7.47
N SER A 150 5.76 -10.61 -7.50
CA SER A 150 4.64 -11.22 -6.79
C SER A 150 4.69 -10.87 -5.30
N GLY A 151 3.54 -10.68 -4.65
CA GLY A 151 3.48 -10.48 -3.20
C GLY A 151 3.67 -11.81 -2.46
N ILE A 152 3.95 -11.73 -1.16
CA ILE A 152 4.24 -12.89 -0.31
C ILE A 152 3.11 -13.93 -0.37
N ARG A 153 1.85 -13.49 -0.18
CA ARG A 153 0.70 -14.39 -0.24
C ARG A 153 0.54 -15.01 -1.61
N LEU A 154 0.65 -14.21 -2.65
CA LEU A 154 0.51 -14.67 -4.04
C LEU A 154 1.55 -15.73 -4.37
N SER A 155 2.80 -15.56 -3.91
CA SER A 155 3.87 -16.54 -4.09
C SER A 155 3.60 -17.85 -3.35
N VAL A 156 3.12 -17.78 -2.10
CA VAL A 156 2.73 -18.98 -1.34
C VAL A 156 1.57 -19.71 -2.03
N GLU A 157 0.54 -18.99 -2.45
CA GLU A 157 -0.64 -19.55 -3.11
C GLU A 157 -0.30 -20.17 -4.46
N SER A 158 0.62 -19.56 -5.24
CA SER A 158 1.03 -20.09 -6.53
C SER A 158 1.77 -21.43 -6.43
N LEU A 159 2.59 -21.61 -5.40
CA LEU A 159 3.26 -22.89 -5.13
C LEU A 159 2.25 -24.02 -4.89
N PHE A 160 1.23 -23.76 -4.06
CA PHE A 160 0.15 -24.72 -3.86
C PHE A 160 -0.66 -25.00 -5.13
N GLN A 161 -1.06 -23.94 -5.85
CA GLN A 161 -1.95 -24.08 -7.02
C GLN A 161 -1.28 -24.71 -8.25
N LYS A 162 0.04 -24.58 -8.38
CA LYS A 162 0.80 -24.99 -9.57
C LYS A 162 1.65 -26.24 -9.37
N THR A 163 1.54 -26.89 -8.20
CA THR A 163 2.26 -28.14 -7.91
C THR A 163 1.31 -29.18 -7.32
N ALA A 164 1.63 -30.46 -7.53
CA ALA A 164 0.78 -31.56 -7.09
C ALA A 164 0.90 -31.88 -5.59
N LEU A 165 2.08 -31.63 -4.98
CA LEU A 165 2.43 -32.15 -3.66
C LEU A 165 2.64 -31.05 -2.60
N LEU A 166 2.75 -29.78 -2.99
CA LEU A 166 3.00 -28.75 -2.00
C LEU A 166 1.71 -28.38 -1.25
N PRO A 167 1.78 -28.29 0.10
CA PRO A 167 0.61 -28.08 0.93
C PRO A 167 0.06 -26.66 0.83
N LYS A 168 -1.25 -26.51 1.06
CA LYS A 168 -1.87 -25.20 1.23
C LYS A 168 -1.48 -24.59 2.57
N ILE A 169 -0.83 -23.43 2.52
CA ILE A 169 -0.45 -22.67 3.71
C ILE A 169 -1.48 -21.56 3.95
N SER A 170 -2.40 -21.78 4.88
CA SER A 170 -3.47 -20.82 5.19
C SER A 170 -2.97 -19.65 6.04
N THR A 171 -2.05 -19.91 6.98
CA THR A 171 -1.50 -18.89 7.88
C THR A 171 -0.04 -18.62 7.56
N ILE A 172 0.23 -17.42 7.04
CA ILE A 172 1.59 -17.00 6.71
C ILE A 172 2.24 -16.40 7.96
N LYS A 173 3.26 -17.10 8.46
CA LYS A 173 4.11 -16.66 9.59
C LYS A 173 5.56 -16.63 9.14
N GLY A 174 6.33 -15.67 9.66
CA GLY A 174 7.75 -15.63 9.35
C GLY A 174 8.49 -16.85 9.91
N PRO A 175 9.38 -17.49 9.11
CA PRO A 175 10.13 -18.68 9.54
C PRO A 175 11.09 -18.33 10.68
N ARG A 176 11.42 -19.32 11.52
CA ARG A 176 12.40 -19.17 12.62
C ARG A 176 13.83 -19.37 12.13
N THR A 177 14.02 -20.27 11.19
CA THR A 177 15.33 -20.70 10.68
C THR A 177 15.41 -20.55 9.17
N LEU A 178 16.62 -20.40 8.64
CA LEU A 178 16.87 -20.32 7.19
C LEU A 178 16.61 -21.66 6.50
N ILE A 179 16.97 -22.77 7.14
CA ILE A 179 16.79 -24.12 6.59
C ILE A 179 15.58 -24.74 7.26
N GLY A 180 14.49 -24.91 6.50
CA GLY A 180 13.28 -25.59 6.97
C GLY A 180 13.50 -27.10 7.15
N LYS A 181 12.79 -27.70 8.09
CA LYS A 181 12.85 -29.13 8.39
C LYS A 181 11.62 -29.90 7.92
N ASP A 182 10.62 -29.20 7.42
CA ASP A 182 9.47 -29.73 6.72
C ASP A 182 9.14 -28.89 5.50
N THR A 183 8.15 -29.31 4.69
CA THR A 183 7.77 -28.64 3.45
C THR A 183 7.24 -27.24 3.69
N GLN A 184 6.41 -27.04 4.74
CA GLN A 184 5.85 -25.72 5.06
C GLN A 184 6.93 -24.75 5.52
N GLU A 185 7.82 -25.18 6.40
CA GLU A 185 8.98 -24.37 6.83
C GLU A 185 9.89 -24.01 5.65
N SER A 186 10.15 -24.97 4.75
CA SER A 186 10.98 -24.76 3.55
C SER A 186 10.37 -23.72 2.61
N ILE A 187 9.06 -23.79 2.36
CA ILE A 187 8.34 -22.79 1.54
C ILE A 187 8.43 -21.41 2.19
N LEU A 188 8.06 -21.29 3.47
CA LEU A 188 8.07 -20.01 4.18
C LEU A 188 9.48 -19.43 4.28
N SER A 189 10.48 -20.28 4.55
CA SER A 189 11.89 -19.86 4.58
C SER A 189 12.34 -19.32 3.23
N GLY A 190 12.10 -20.05 2.15
CA GLY A 190 12.46 -19.61 0.80
C GLY A 190 11.85 -18.27 0.45
N ILE A 191 10.56 -18.08 0.78
CA ILE A 191 9.87 -16.82 0.50
C ILE A 191 10.43 -15.70 1.38
N PHE A 192 10.47 -15.82 2.69
CA PHE A 192 10.86 -14.70 3.55
C PHE A 192 12.35 -14.33 3.43
N PHE A 193 13.25 -15.30 3.49
CA PHE A 193 14.67 -15.01 3.31
C PHE A 193 15.00 -14.64 1.87
N GLY A 194 14.37 -15.30 0.89
CA GLY A 194 14.51 -14.94 -0.53
C GLY A 194 14.08 -13.50 -0.81
N TYR A 195 12.89 -13.10 -0.36
CA TYR A 195 12.43 -11.71 -0.49
C TYR A 195 13.33 -10.72 0.27
N GLY A 196 13.81 -11.09 1.46
CA GLY A 196 14.74 -10.24 2.21
C GLY A 196 16.03 -10.00 1.43
N THR A 197 16.65 -11.06 0.91
CA THR A 197 17.87 -10.98 0.09
C THR A 197 17.62 -10.21 -1.21
N MET A 198 16.53 -10.49 -1.90
CA MET A 198 16.12 -9.75 -3.09
C MET A 198 15.97 -8.26 -2.79
N CYS A 199 15.28 -7.89 -1.69
CA CYS A 199 15.11 -6.50 -1.30
C CYS A 199 16.46 -5.82 -1.06
N CYS A 200 17.37 -6.44 -0.31
CA CYS A 200 18.70 -5.89 -0.06
C CYS A 200 19.48 -5.67 -1.37
N GLY A 201 19.51 -6.67 -2.24
CA GLY A 201 20.19 -6.57 -3.53
C GLY A 201 19.60 -5.52 -4.46
N LEU A 202 18.25 -5.43 -4.54
CA LEU A 202 17.58 -4.41 -5.35
C LEU A 202 17.80 -3.00 -4.80
N ILE A 203 17.76 -2.80 -3.49
CA ILE A 203 18.08 -1.50 -2.86
C ILE A 203 19.48 -1.05 -3.27
N GLU A 204 20.49 -1.94 -3.20
CA GLU A 204 21.85 -1.61 -3.60
C GLU A 204 21.99 -1.29 -5.09
N GLN A 205 21.34 -2.07 -5.95
CA GLN A 205 21.37 -1.83 -7.40
C GLN A 205 20.70 -0.51 -7.75
N ILE A 206 19.53 -0.22 -7.17
CA ILE A 206 18.81 1.05 -7.36
C ILE A 206 19.68 2.22 -6.85
N ALA A 207 20.27 2.10 -5.66
CA ALA A 207 21.13 3.15 -5.09
C ALA A 207 22.31 3.49 -6.00
N ARG A 208 22.96 2.49 -6.61
CA ARG A 208 23.98 2.69 -7.63
C ARG A 208 23.46 3.42 -8.87
N LYS A 209 22.27 3.02 -9.35
CA LYS A 209 21.65 3.60 -10.56
C LYS A 209 21.29 5.09 -10.37
N ILE A 210 20.74 5.46 -9.22
CA ILE A 210 20.36 6.86 -8.92
C ILE A 210 21.52 7.69 -8.35
N LYS A 211 22.73 7.12 -8.27
CA LYS A 211 23.95 7.77 -7.76
C LYS A 211 23.73 8.43 -6.40
N GLY A 212 23.16 7.70 -5.42
CA GLY A 212 22.83 8.28 -4.12
C GLY A 212 22.63 7.26 -3.01
N LYS A 213 22.41 7.76 -1.78
CA LYS A 213 22.03 6.97 -0.62
C LYS A 213 20.55 7.20 -0.34
N PRO A 214 19.65 6.43 -0.96
CA PRO A 214 18.21 6.64 -0.80
C PRO A 214 17.75 6.34 0.62
N LYS A 215 16.72 7.05 1.07
CA LYS A 215 15.90 6.63 2.20
C LYS A 215 15.03 5.47 1.73
N VAL A 216 15.05 4.38 2.48
CA VAL A 216 14.19 3.22 2.20
C VAL A 216 12.97 3.31 3.11
N VAL A 217 11.78 3.37 2.54
CA VAL A 217 10.52 3.40 3.28
C VAL A 217 9.75 2.13 2.97
N VAL A 218 9.43 1.36 4.01
CA VAL A 218 8.76 0.08 3.88
C VAL A 218 7.33 0.21 4.37
N THR A 219 6.38 -0.22 3.55
CA THR A 219 4.93 -0.16 3.80
C THR A 219 4.23 -1.46 3.37
N GLY A 220 2.91 -1.52 3.51
CA GLY A 220 2.09 -2.67 3.13
C GLY A 220 1.80 -3.66 4.26
N GLY A 221 0.89 -4.59 3.97
CA GLY A 221 0.33 -5.50 4.98
C GLY A 221 1.33 -6.50 5.59
N TYR A 222 2.38 -6.87 4.85
CA TYR A 222 3.42 -7.79 5.31
C TYR A 222 4.65 -7.10 5.90
N THR A 223 4.64 -5.80 6.03
CA THR A 223 5.79 -5.00 6.50
C THR A 223 6.33 -5.48 7.85
N GLN A 224 5.46 -5.75 8.82
CA GLN A 224 5.90 -6.21 10.15
C GLN A 224 6.61 -7.56 10.10
N LEU A 225 6.15 -8.49 9.28
CA LEU A 225 6.78 -9.80 9.10
C LEU A 225 8.11 -9.68 8.34
N MET A 226 8.18 -8.80 7.33
CA MET A 226 9.36 -8.59 6.50
C MET A 226 10.46 -7.76 7.15
N ASN A 227 10.14 -6.93 8.14
CA ASN A 227 11.08 -5.98 8.75
C ASN A 227 12.37 -6.61 9.29
N ARG A 228 12.33 -7.87 9.76
CA ARG A 228 13.51 -8.59 10.25
C ARG A 228 14.41 -9.15 9.16
N PHE A 229 13.91 -9.25 7.92
CA PHE A 229 14.62 -9.81 6.78
C PHE A 229 15.25 -8.73 5.88
N ILE A 230 14.99 -7.47 6.14
CA ILE A 230 15.49 -6.34 5.36
C ILE A 230 16.54 -5.59 6.19
N SER A 231 17.58 -5.10 5.52
CA SER A 231 18.61 -4.28 6.16
C SER A 231 17.98 -3.06 6.83
N LYS A 232 18.30 -2.82 8.11
CA LYS A 232 17.81 -1.68 8.88
C LYS A 232 18.53 -0.36 8.55
N LYS A 233 19.62 -0.41 7.78
CA LYS A 233 20.40 0.78 7.41
C LYS A 233 19.59 1.68 6.51
N ASN A 234 19.31 2.92 6.95
CA ASN A 234 18.47 3.91 6.25
C ASN A 234 17.03 3.47 5.97
N THR A 235 16.53 2.41 6.63
CA THR A 235 15.19 1.88 6.45
C THR A 235 14.24 2.44 7.51
N LYS A 236 13.07 2.89 7.08
CA LYS A 236 11.95 3.34 7.92
C LYS A 236 10.72 2.50 7.61
N VAL A 237 10.05 2.05 8.63
CA VAL A 237 8.76 1.34 8.51
C VAL A 237 7.63 2.35 8.72
N ASP A 238 6.73 2.43 7.75
CA ASP A 238 5.54 3.28 7.80
C ASP A 238 4.34 2.56 7.17
N LYS A 239 3.59 1.83 7.99
CA LYS A 239 2.41 1.07 7.56
C LYS A 239 1.26 1.96 7.05
N ASP A 240 1.26 3.23 7.41
CA ASP A 240 0.20 4.17 7.10
C ASP A 240 0.60 5.15 5.97
N LEU A 241 1.65 4.83 5.20
CA LEU A 241 2.26 5.71 4.22
C LEU A 241 1.26 6.23 3.18
N VAL A 242 0.42 5.35 2.63
CA VAL A 242 -0.62 5.72 1.67
C VAL A 242 -1.61 6.72 2.26
N PHE A 243 -2.09 6.48 3.47
CA PHE A 243 -3.02 7.39 4.16
C PHE A 243 -2.39 8.75 4.45
N LYS A 244 -1.12 8.77 4.86
CA LYS A 244 -0.38 10.01 5.07
C LYS A 244 -0.25 10.81 3.77
N GLY A 245 0.01 10.14 2.65
CA GLY A 245 0.03 10.75 1.33
C GLY A 245 -1.32 11.33 0.91
N MET A 246 -2.39 10.56 1.10
CA MET A 246 -3.76 11.02 0.87
C MET A 246 -4.11 12.23 1.74
N GLY A 247 -3.70 12.24 3.00
CA GLY A 247 -3.89 13.38 3.90
C GLY A 247 -3.15 14.65 3.45
N LEU A 248 -1.96 14.53 2.85
CA LEU A 248 -1.24 15.67 2.25
C LEU A 248 -2.00 16.24 1.04
N LEU A 249 -2.55 15.36 0.19
CA LEU A 249 -3.30 15.76 -1.00
C LEU A 249 -4.61 16.47 -0.62
N ALA A 250 -5.34 15.92 0.34
CA ALA A 250 -6.60 16.51 0.80
C ALA A 250 -6.42 17.90 1.43
N LYS A 251 -5.28 18.18 2.09
CA LYS A 251 -4.99 19.50 2.66
C LYS A 251 -4.71 20.56 1.61
N LYS A 252 -4.01 20.23 0.53
CA LYS A 252 -3.73 21.19 -0.54
C LYS A 252 -4.99 21.80 -1.16
N LEU A 253 -6.10 21.08 -1.11
CA LEU A 253 -7.40 21.52 -1.65
C LEU A 253 -8.17 22.42 -0.68
N ILE A 254 -7.77 22.47 0.59
CA ILE A 254 -8.39 23.38 1.59
C ILE A 254 -7.68 24.75 1.56
N SER A 255 -6.49 24.82 0.97
CA SER A 255 -5.66 26.04 0.90
C SER A 255 -5.78 26.77 -0.46
N LEU A 256 -6.67 26.32 -1.34
CA LEU A 256 -7.09 26.95 -2.59
C LEU A 256 -8.53 27.46 -2.46
#